data_0e88ec14f7417f36fe4f63ddad96d77b
#
_entry.id   0e88ec14f7417f36fe4f63ddad96d77b
#
_cell.length_a   1.000
_cell.length_b   1.000
_cell.length_c   1.000
_cell.angle_alpha   90.00
_cell.angle_beta   90.00
_cell.angle_gamma   90.00
#
_symmetry.space_group_name_H-M   'P 1'
#
loop_
_entity.id
_entity.type
_entity.pdbx_description
1 polymer ?
#
loop_
_entity_poly.entity_id
_entity_poly.type
_entity_poly.pdbx_seq_one_letter_code
_entity_poly.pdbx_strand_id
1 'polypeptide(L)'
;MKGLVIKNTGSWYQVKTDDGQSIECKIKGNFRLKGIRSTNPVAVGDRVQIILNQEGTAFISEIEDRKNYIVRRSSNLSKQSHILAANLDQCMLVVTINYPETSTIFIDRFLASAEAYRVPVKLVFNKVDAYDEDELRYLDALINLYTQIGYPCFKVSAKNGNGVEEIKKALESKITLFSGHSGVGKSTLINSILLGIETRTGEISSYHNKGMHTTTFSEMFPVEGNGYIIDTPGIKGFGTFDMEEEEIGHYFPEIFKISADCKYGNCTHRHEPGCAVRKAVEEHLISESRYTSYLNMLEDKEEGKYRAAY
;
A
#
# COMPACT_ATOMS: atom_id res chain seq x y z
N MET A 1 21.80 8.26 -18.43
CA MET A 1 22.04 7.71 -17.08
C MET A 1 20.73 7.11 -16.59
N LYS A 2 20.80 6.03 -15.78
CA LYS A 2 19.61 5.43 -15.15
C LYS A 2 19.54 5.80 -13.68
N GLY A 3 18.32 5.85 -13.13
CA GLY A 3 18.13 6.13 -11.71
C GLY A 3 16.72 5.85 -11.22
N LEU A 4 16.54 5.99 -9.90
CA LEU A 4 15.28 5.80 -9.18
C LEU A 4 14.73 7.17 -8.77
N VAL A 5 13.45 7.42 -9.06
CA VAL A 5 12.76 8.64 -8.60
C VAL A 5 12.47 8.50 -7.11
N ILE A 6 13.12 9.31 -6.29
CA ILE A 6 12.98 9.26 -4.82
C ILE A 6 12.11 10.39 -4.26
N LYS A 7 11.87 11.46 -5.04
CA LYS A 7 11.01 12.58 -4.63
C LYS A 7 10.32 13.21 -5.82
N ASN A 8 9.07 13.62 -5.62
CA ASN A 8 8.26 14.34 -6.60
C ASN A 8 7.69 15.59 -5.92
N THR A 9 7.95 16.77 -6.49
CA THR A 9 7.42 18.06 -6.01
C THR A 9 6.41 18.68 -6.99
N GLY A 10 5.90 17.88 -7.93
CA GLY A 10 4.98 18.29 -8.98
C GLY A 10 5.68 18.80 -10.23
N SER A 11 6.64 19.71 -10.12
CA SER A 11 7.39 20.28 -11.25
C SER A 11 8.81 19.72 -11.37
N TRP A 12 9.36 19.21 -10.28
CA TRP A 12 10.71 18.67 -10.18
C TRP A 12 10.70 17.29 -9.56
N TYR A 13 11.66 16.49 -9.98
CA TYR A 13 11.90 15.13 -9.52
C TYR A 13 13.32 15.01 -9.02
N GLN A 14 13.51 14.43 -7.86
CA GLN A 14 14.83 14.02 -7.40
C GLN A 14 15.05 12.57 -7.80
N VAL A 15 16.10 12.34 -8.57
CA VAL A 15 16.48 11.00 -9.08
C VAL A 15 17.80 10.61 -8.44
N LYS A 16 17.80 9.46 -7.78
CA LYS A 16 19.03 8.81 -7.32
C LYS A 16 19.55 7.91 -8.42
N THR A 17 20.68 8.24 -8.99
CA THR A 17 21.32 7.49 -10.06
C THR A 17 21.92 6.18 -9.57
N ASP A 18 22.19 5.24 -10.47
CA ASP A 18 22.75 3.94 -10.11
C ASP A 18 24.18 4.04 -9.56
N ASP A 19 24.92 5.12 -9.85
CA ASP A 19 26.21 5.47 -9.26
C ASP A 19 26.10 6.25 -7.92
N GLY A 20 24.86 6.43 -7.41
CA GLY A 20 24.58 6.98 -6.08
C GLY A 20 24.43 8.50 -6.02
N GLN A 21 24.53 9.22 -7.14
CA GLN A 21 24.33 10.67 -7.17
C GLN A 21 22.85 11.02 -7.07
N SER A 22 22.53 12.18 -6.48
CA SER A 22 21.17 12.72 -6.43
C SER A 22 21.08 13.91 -7.37
N ILE A 23 20.20 13.81 -8.38
CA ILE A 23 20.09 14.80 -9.45
C ILE A 23 18.65 15.31 -9.52
N GLU A 24 18.48 16.64 -9.54
CA GLU A 24 17.18 17.25 -9.80
C GLU A 24 16.88 17.24 -11.29
N CYS A 25 15.69 16.71 -11.65
CA CYS A 25 15.26 16.51 -13.01
C CYS A 25 13.90 17.19 -13.29
N LYS A 26 13.69 17.58 -14.53
CA LYS A 26 12.38 17.94 -15.08
C LYS A 26 11.91 16.87 -16.08
N ILE A 27 10.63 16.90 -16.41
CA ILE A 27 10.10 16.12 -17.54
C ILE A 27 10.24 16.93 -18.81
N LYS A 28 10.67 16.29 -19.91
CA LYS A 28 10.69 16.91 -21.23
C LYS A 28 9.25 17.13 -21.74
N GLY A 29 8.89 18.32 -22.21
CA GLY A 29 7.54 18.81 -22.45
C GLY A 29 6.59 17.97 -23.34
N ASN A 30 7.09 16.96 -24.07
CA ASN A 30 6.29 16.03 -24.90
C ASN A 30 6.17 14.61 -24.32
N PHE A 31 6.43 14.46 -23.04
CA PHE A 31 6.42 13.15 -22.38
C PHE A 31 4.97 12.69 -22.18
N ARG A 32 4.49 11.78 -23.03
CA ARG A 32 3.18 11.12 -22.88
C ARG A 32 3.39 9.63 -22.69
N LEU A 33 3.05 9.11 -21.52
CA LEU A 33 2.93 7.66 -21.33
C LEU A 33 1.75 7.14 -22.16
N LYS A 34 2.02 6.16 -23.03
CA LYS A 34 0.97 5.45 -23.77
C LYS A 34 -0.02 4.83 -22.78
N GLY A 35 -1.27 5.27 -22.80
CA GLY A 35 -2.37 4.66 -22.04
C GLY A 35 -2.69 5.26 -20.68
N ILE A 36 -1.87 6.16 -20.11
CA ILE A 36 -2.15 6.80 -18.82
C ILE A 36 -2.46 8.27 -19.02
N ARG A 37 -3.72 8.65 -18.80
CA ARG A 37 -4.16 10.07 -18.73
C ARG A 37 -3.88 10.61 -17.33
N SER A 38 -2.62 10.89 -17.02
CA SER A 38 -2.21 11.53 -15.76
C SER A 38 -1.58 12.89 -16.06
N THR A 39 -1.88 13.88 -15.21
CA THR A 39 -1.20 15.19 -15.24
C THR A 39 0.26 15.09 -14.82
N ASN A 40 0.62 14.04 -14.09
CA ASN A 40 1.96 13.78 -13.60
C ASN A 40 2.36 12.32 -13.91
N PRO A 41 3.03 12.09 -15.05
CA PRO A 41 3.30 10.74 -15.52
C PRO A 41 4.40 10.01 -14.72
N VAL A 42 5.25 10.73 -13.99
CA VAL A 42 6.36 10.17 -13.20
C VAL A 42 5.95 10.11 -11.74
N ALA A 43 6.16 8.97 -11.12
CA ALA A 43 5.86 8.72 -9.71
C ALA A 43 7.13 8.36 -8.93
N VAL A 44 7.07 8.51 -7.62
CA VAL A 44 8.09 7.98 -6.71
C VAL A 44 8.16 6.46 -6.86
N GLY A 45 9.38 5.92 -6.97
CA GLY A 45 9.63 4.51 -7.25
C GLY A 45 9.80 4.17 -8.73
N ASP A 46 9.58 5.13 -9.66
CA ASP A 46 9.88 4.90 -11.07
C ASP A 46 11.38 4.75 -11.33
N ARG A 47 11.72 3.78 -12.17
CA ARG A 47 13.04 3.68 -12.79
C ARG A 47 13.01 4.51 -14.07
N VAL A 48 13.96 5.44 -14.21
CA VAL A 48 13.97 6.43 -15.29
C VAL A 48 15.32 6.52 -15.97
N GLN A 49 15.30 6.94 -17.23
CA GLN A 49 16.49 7.41 -17.94
C GLN A 49 16.52 8.94 -17.88
N ILE A 50 17.69 9.50 -17.56
CA ILE A 50 17.91 10.94 -17.51
C ILE A 50 19.01 11.36 -18.50
N ILE A 51 18.82 12.54 -19.08
CA ILE A 51 19.74 13.19 -20.01
C ILE A 51 20.12 14.56 -19.42
N LEU A 52 21.41 14.85 -19.35
CA LEU A 52 21.92 16.18 -19.01
C LEU A 52 21.97 17.03 -20.29
N ASN A 53 21.44 18.24 -20.24
CA ASN A 53 21.63 19.19 -21.31
C ASN A 53 22.98 19.93 -21.17
N GLN A 54 23.34 20.73 -22.17
CA GLN A 54 24.59 21.50 -22.16
C GLN A 54 24.66 22.56 -21.05
N GLU A 55 23.52 22.96 -20.49
CA GLU A 55 23.37 23.93 -19.42
C GLU A 55 23.37 23.30 -18.02
N GLY A 56 23.58 21.96 -17.91
CA GLY A 56 23.61 21.24 -16.65
C GLY A 56 22.21 20.86 -16.07
N THR A 57 21.11 21.17 -16.79
CA THR A 57 19.76 20.78 -16.37
C THR A 57 19.53 19.32 -16.78
N ALA A 58 19.02 18.51 -15.86
CA ALA A 58 18.67 17.13 -16.12
C ALA A 58 17.19 16.97 -16.53
N PHE A 59 16.95 16.10 -17.50
CA PHE A 59 15.61 15.77 -17.96
C PHE A 59 15.36 14.27 -17.92
N ILE A 60 14.19 13.88 -17.43
CA ILE A 60 13.67 12.52 -17.55
C ILE A 60 13.25 12.34 -19.02
N SER A 61 13.88 11.39 -19.71
CA SER A 61 13.63 11.09 -21.11
C SER A 61 12.77 9.86 -21.31
N GLU A 62 12.79 8.92 -20.35
CA GLU A 62 12.07 7.66 -20.41
C GLU A 62 11.74 7.13 -19.03
N ILE A 63 10.60 6.44 -18.89
CA ILE A 63 10.22 5.66 -17.71
C ILE A 63 10.27 4.19 -18.12
N GLU A 64 10.97 3.36 -17.33
CA GLU A 64 10.97 1.91 -17.52
C GLU A 64 9.60 1.31 -17.18
N ASP A 65 9.28 0.13 -17.69
CA ASP A 65 8.03 -0.56 -17.42
C ASP A 65 7.87 -0.81 -15.91
N ARG A 66 6.69 -0.47 -15.41
CA ARG A 66 6.35 -0.64 -13.99
C ARG A 66 5.88 -2.06 -13.72
N LYS A 67 6.42 -2.70 -12.68
CA LYS A 67 5.88 -3.99 -12.20
C LYS A 67 4.51 -3.84 -11.54
N ASN A 68 4.30 -2.73 -10.86
CA ASN A 68 3.05 -2.32 -10.22
C ASN A 68 3.05 -0.82 -9.97
N TYR A 69 1.90 -0.27 -9.63
CA TYR A 69 1.76 1.14 -9.22
C TYR A 69 0.45 1.33 -8.44
N ILE A 70 0.37 2.40 -7.66
CA ILE A 70 -0.83 2.77 -6.92
C ILE A 70 -1.35 4.10 -7.43
N VAL A 71 -2.67 4.20 -7.59
CA VAL A 71 -3.34 5.44 -7.98
C VAL A 71 -4.22 5.97 -6.87
N ARG A 72 -4.33 7.28 -6.80
CA ARG A 72 -5.36 7.98 -6.06
C ARG A 72 -6.35 8.58 -7.06
N ARG A 73 -7.64 8.29 -6.90
CA ARG A 73 -8.67 9.02 -7.63
C ARG A 73 -8.73 10.46 -7.12
N SER A 74 -8.81 11.41 -8.04
CA SER A 74 -9.16 12.78 -7.69
C SER A 74 -10.61 12.81 -7.19
N SER A 75 -10.84 13.45 -6.05
CA SER A 75 -12.18 13.68 -5.49
C SER A 75 -13.06 14.59 -6.37
N ASN A 76 -12.48 15.26 -7.31
CA ASN A 76 -13.17 16.10 -8.28
C ASN A 76 -13.52 15.30 -9.53
N LEU A 77 -14.63 15.68 -10.19
CA LEU A 77 -15.19 15.13 -11.45
C LEU A 77 -14.19 14.96 -12.62
N SER A 78 -12.93 15.34 -12.46
CA SER A 78 -11.88 15.08 -13.44
C SER A 78 -11.51 13.60 -13.41
N LYS A 79 -11.69 12.91 -14.55
CA LYS A 79 -11.27 11.52 -14.80
C LYS A 79 -9.75 11.29 -14.73
N GLN A 80 -9.01 12.12 -13.96
CA GLN A 80 -7.56 12.05 -13.86
C GLN A 80 -7.16 11.32 -12.59
N SER A 81 -6.50 10.19 -12.75
CA SER A 81 -5.88 9.45 -11.65
C SER A 81 -4.44 9.95 -11.44
N HIS A 82 -4.04 10.12 -10.19
CA HIS A 82 -2.66 10.44 -9.83
C HIS A 82 -1.96 9.17 -9.36
N ILE A 83 -0.86 8.81 -10.02
CA ILE A 83 0.00 7.74 -9.56
C ILE A 83 0.76 8.24 -8.34
N LEU A 84 0.62 7.55 -7.22
CA LEU A 84 1.22 7.92 -5.94
C LEU A 84 2.60 7.33 -5.75
N ALA A 85 2.75 6.07 -6.13
CA ALA A 85 3.99 5.32 -6.07
C ALA A 85 3.99 4.20 -7.11
N ALA A 86 5.18 3.77 -7.53
CA ALA A 86 5.38 2.69 -8.49
C ALA A 86 6.48 1.73 -8.01
N ASN A 87 6.51 0.53 -8.60
CA ASN A 87 7.54 -0.49 -8.38
C ASN A 87 7.71 -0.89 -6.91
N LEU A 88 6.59 -0.97 -6.18
CA LEU A 88 6.58 -1.39 -4.79
C LEU A 88 6.94 -2.87 -4.66
N ASP A 89 7.83 -3.20 -3.72
CA ASP A 89 8.13 -4.59 -3.37
C ASP A 89 7.12 -5.14 -2.37
N GLN A 90 6.58 -4.26 -1.52
CA GLN A 90 5.57 -4.61 -0.51
C GLN A 90 4.87 -3.37 0.02
N CYS A 91 3.72 -3.61 0.69
CA CYS A 91 3.05 -2.64 1.54
C CYS A 91 2.96 -3.19 2.96
N MET A 92 3.24 -2.36 3.96
CA MET A 92 2.98 -2.63 5.36
C MET A 92 1.72 -1.89 5.78
N LEU A 93 0.64 -2.63 5.99
CA LEU A 93 -0.60 -2.08 6.53
C LEU A 93 -0.54 -2.10 8.06
N VAL A 94 -0.37 -0.92 8.64
CA VAL A 94 -0.37 -0.75 10.10
C VAL A 94 -1.80 -0.67 10.59
N VAL A 95 -2.17 -1.57 11.47
CA VAL A 95 -3.51 -1.71 12.04
C VAL A 95 -3.45 -1.84 13.56
N THR A 96 -4.57 -1.56 14.21
CA THR A 96 -4.77 -1.74 15.65
C THR A 96 -6.12 -2.41 15.87
N ILE A 97 -6.21 -3.34 16.81
CA ILE A 97 -7.50 -3.95 17.18
C ILE A 97 -8.34 -3.02 18.04
N ASN A 98 -7.68 -2.07 18.72
CA ASN A 98 -8.33 -1.03 19.51
C ASN A 98 -7.46 0.25 19.55
N TYR A 99 -8.03 1.39 19.92
CA TYR A 99 -7.36 2.68 20.17
C TYR A 99 -6.56 3.30 19.00
N PRO A 100 -7.15 3.50 17.76
CA PRO A 100 -8.51 3.22 17.33
C PRO A 100 -8.67 1.78 16.82
N GLU A 101 -9.90 1.30 16.78
CA GLU A 101 -10.22 0.03 16.14
C GLU A 101 -10.02 0.12 14.62
N THR A 102 -9.41 -0.91 14.04
CA THR A 102 -9.38 -1.15 12.59
C THR A 102 -10.26 -2.36 12.29
N SER A 103 -11.40 -2.14 11.65
CA SER A 103 -12.31 -3.23 11.32
C SER A 103 -11.70 -4.23 10.35
N THR A 104 -12.09 -5.50 10.46
CA THR A 104 -11.69 -6.55 9.50
C THR A 104 -12.16 -6.23 8.09
N ILE A 105 -13.33 -5.62 7.91
CA ILE A 105 -13.83 -5.15 6.62
C ILE A 105 -12.85 -4.18 5.96
N PHE A 106 -12.30 -3.24 6.72
CA PHE A 106 -11.29 -2.31 6.19
C PHE A 106 -10.01 -3.05 5.78
N ILE A 107 -9.52 -3.96 6.64
CA ILE A 107 -8.31 -4.76 6.34
C ILE A 107 -8.54 -5.55 5.05
N ASP A 108 -9.66 -6.24 4.94
CA ASP A 108 -9.98 -7.11 3.81
C ASP A 108 -10.14 -6.35 2.50
N ARG A 109 -10.80 -5.18 2.53
CA ARG A 109 -10.91 -4.28 1.38
C ARG A 109 -9.55 -3.75 0.93
N PHE A 110 -8.70 -3.43 1.91
CA PHE A 110 -7.34 -3.01 1.61
C PHE A 110 -6.54 -4.12 0.94
N LEU A 111 -6.62 -5.34 1.48
CA LEU A 111 -5.96 -6.52 0.91
C LEU A 111 -6.43 -6.82 -0.50
N ALA A 112 -7.75 -6.84 -0.74
CA ALA A 112 -8.31 -7.05 -2.08
C ALA A 112 -7.84 -5.98 -3.08
N SER A 113 -7.79 -4.70 -2.65
CA SER A 113 -7.27 -3.63 -3.50
C SER A 113 -5.78 -3.81 -3.80
N ALA A 114 -4.99 -4.25 -2.82
CA ALA A 114 -3.56 -4.50 -3.00
C ALA A 114 -3.30 -5.68 -3.96
N GLU A 115 -4.10 -6.74 -3.88
CA GLU A 115 -4.06 -7.87 -4.83
C GLU A 115 -4.33 -7.38 -6.27
N ALA A 116 -5.35 -6.53 -6.47
CA ALA A 116 -5.66 -5.95 -7.77
C ALA A 116 -4.49 -5.12 -8.34
N TYR A 117 -3.73 -4.44 -7.48
CA TYR A 117 -2.54 -3.70 -7.86
C TYR A 117 -1.26 -4.56 -7.90
N ARG A 118 -1.34 -5.85 -7.57
CA ARG A 118 -0.19 -6.76 -7.48
C ARG A 118 0.88 -6.25 -6.50
N VAL A 119 0.46 -5.71 -5.37
CA VAL A 119 1.34 -5.25 -4.30
C VAL A 119 1.23 -6.20 -3.12
N PRO A 120 2.28 -6.97 -2.80
CA PRO A 120 2.27 -7.84 -1.62
C PRO A 120 2.06 -7.05 -0.34
N VAL A 121 1.16 -7.52 0.54
CA VAL A 121 0.87 -6.86 1.82
C VAL A 121 1.37 -7.68 2.98
N LYS A 122 1.91 -6.97 3.98
CA LYS A 122 2.20 -7.50 5.32
C LYS A 122 1.37 -6.71 6.33
N LEU A 123 0.73 -7.41 7.26
CA LEU A 123 -0.08 -6.78 8.32
C LEU A 123 0.81 -6.48 9.52
N VAL A 124 0.75 -5.27 10.04
CA VAL A 124 1.52 -4.84 11.20
C VAL A 124 0.54 -4.42 12.30
N PHE A 125 0.28 -5.34 13.23
CA PHE A 125 -0.58 -5.10 14.38
C PHE A 125 0.21 -4.34 15.45
N ASN A 126 -0.06 -3.04 15.55
CA ASN A 126 0.66 -2.13 16.45
C ASN A 126 -0.08 -1.95 17.78
N LYS A 127 0.62 -1.34 18.76
CA LYS A 127 0.15 -1.04 20.11
C LYS A 127 -0.15 -2.28 20.97
N VAL A 128 0.55 -3.38 20.73
CA VAL A 128 0.36 -4.61 21.51
C VAL A 128 0.63 -4.43 23.01
N ASP A 129 1.33 -3.37 23.40
CA ASP A 129 1.57 -2.96 24.79
C ASP A 129 0.33 -2.39 25.49
N ALA A 130 -0.72 -2.05 24.76
CA ALA A 130 -1.93 -1.46 25.28
C ALA A 130 -3.10 -2.45 25.40
N TYR A 131 -2.92 -3.70 24.95
CA TYR A 131 -3.98 -4.70 24.90
C TYR A 131 -4.04 -5.55 26.16
N ASP A 132 -5.27 -5.85 26.59
CA ASP A 132 -5.52 -6.82 27.64
C ASP A 132 -5.45 -8.27 27.12
N GLU A 133 -5.69 -9.25 28.00
CA GLU A 133 -5.60 -10.67 27.65
C GLU A 133 -6.65 -11.11 26.63
N ASP A 134 -7.86 -10.57 26.67
CA ASP A 134 -8.93 -10.87 25.71
C ASP A 134 -8.61 -10.30 24.34
N GLU A 135 -8.14 -9.06 24.30
CA GLU A 135 -7.68 -8.38 23.11
C GLU A 135 -6.47 -9.11 22.46
N LEU A 136 -5.53 -9.60 23.26
CA LEU A 136 -4.40 -10.38 22.77
C LEU A 136 -4.85 -11.74 22.20
N ARG A 137 -5.84 -12.42 22.81
CA ARG A 137 -6.43 -13.63 22.25
C ARG A 137 -7.11 -13.39 20.90
N TYR A 138 -7.85 -12.29 20.79
CA TYR A 138 -8.46 -11.87 19.54
C TYR A 138 -7.40 -11.53 18.47
N LEU A 139 -6.36 -10.83 18.84
CA LEU A 139 -5.21 -10.55 17.96
C LEU A 139 -4.57 -11.83 17.44
N ASP A 140 -4.36 -12.83 18.31
CA ASP A 140 -3.79 -14.13 17.90
C ASP A 140 -4.69 -14.86 16.91
N ALA A 141 -6.01 -14.79 17.08
CA ALA A 141 -6.97 -15.35 16.13
C ALA A 141 -6.91 -14.65 14.77
N LEU A 142 -6.80 -13.32 14.74
CA LEU A 142 -6.64 -12.57 13.49
C LEU A 142 -5.33 -12.88 12.79
N ILE A 143 -4.23 -12.95 13.52
CA ILE A 143 -2.91 -13.30 12.95
C ILE A 143 -2.95 -14.70 12.35
N ASN A 144 -3.56 -15.66 13.05
CA ASN A 144 -3.72 -17.03 12.53
C ASN A 144 -4.53 -17.01 11.23
N LEU A 145 -5.68 -16.32 11.21
CA LEU A 145 -6.53 -16.20 10.02
C LEU A 145 -5.74 -15.66 8.81
N TYR A 146 -5.14 -14.48 8.95
CA TYR A 146 -4.46 -13.84 7.83
C TYR A 146 -3.19 -14.58 7.39
N THR A 147 -2.47 -15.20 8.33
CA THR A 147 -1.30 -16.01 8.00
C THR A 147 -1.68 -17.27 7.21
N GLN A 148 -2.79 -17.93 7.55
CA GLN A 148 -3.30 -19.08 6.80
C GLN A 148 -3.74 -18.72 5.37
N ILE A 149 -4.26 -17.51 5.17
CA ILE A 149 -4.59 -16.99 3.83
C ILE A 149 -3.30 -16.71 3.02
N GLY A 150 -2.19 -16.39 3.69
CA GLY A 150 -0.90 -16.11 3.07
C GLY A 150 -0.35 -14.71 3.32
N TYR A 151 -0.97 -13.92 4.20
CA TYR A 151 -0.50 -12.59 4.56
C TYR A 151 0.41 -12.64 5.79
N PRO A 152 1.71 -12.30 5.68
CA PRO A 152 2.60 -12.23 6.84
C PRO A 152 2.12 -11.19 7.84
N CYS A 153 2.14 -11.53 9.13
CA CYS A 153 1.69 -10.68 10.21
C CYS A 153 2.81 -10.40 11.21
N PHE A 154 2.87 -9.18 11.73
CA PHE A 154 3.81 -8.76 12.76
C PHE A 154 3.05 -8.19 13.96
N LYS A 155 3.51 -8.54 15.17
CA LYS A 155 3.08 -7.91 16.43
C LYS A 155 4.10 -6.84 16.80
N VAL A 156 3.67 -5.60 16.98
CA VAL A 156 4.59 -4.47 17.24
C VAL A 156 4.06 -3.57 18.36
N SER A 157 4.98 -3.04 19.15
CA SER A 157 4.77 -1.82 19.91
C SER A 157 5.78 -0.78 19.47
N ALA A 158 5.34 0.14 18.63
CA ALA A 158 6.19 1.26 18.20
C ALA A 158 6.64 2.13 19.38
N LYS A 159 5.87 2.13 20.48
CA LYS A 159 6.17 2.88 21.72
C LYS A 159 7.32 2.25 22.50
N ASN A 160 7.33 0.93 22.63
CA ASN A 160 8.30 0.18 23.46
C ASN A 160 9.43 -0.41 22.64
N GLY A 161 9.37 -0.36 21.31
CA GLY A 161 10.35 -0.95 20.40
C GLY A 161 10.16 -2.46 20.14
N ASN A 162 9.19 -3.11 20.77
CA ASN A 162 8.94 -4.54 20.58
C ASN A 162 8.51 -4.81 19.13
N GLY A 163 9.12 -5.81 18.47
CA GLY A 163 8.83 -6.20 17.10
C GLY A 163 9.38 -5.26 16.02
N VAL A 164 10.01 -4.13 16.38
CA VAL A 164 10.53 -3.16 15.41
C VAL A 164 11.70 -3.71 14.62
N GLU A 165 12.55 -4.53 15.24
CA GLU A 165 13.70 -5.13 14.55
C GLU A 165 13.30 -6.14 13.47
N GLU A 166 12.20 -6.87 13.66
CA GLU A 166 11.63 -7.75 12.64
C GLU A 166 11.11 -6.93 11.45
N ILE A 167 10.52 -5.76 11.73
CA ILE A 167 10.10 -4.84 10.67
C ILE A 167 11.32 -4.33 9.91
N LYS A 168 12.39 -3.88 10.59
CA LYS A 168 13.61 -3.41 9.92
C LYS A 168 14.19 -4.45 8.98
N LYS A 169 14.31 -5.73 9.44
CA LYS A 169 14.76 -6.83 8.58
C LYS A 169 13.86 -7.04 7.37
N ALA A 170 12.53 -6.89 7.54
CA ALA A 170 11.60 -7.05 6.45
C ALA A 170 11.64 -5.91 5.42
N LEU A 171 12.29 -4.78 5.75
CA LEU A 171 12.49 -3.62 4.87
C LEU A 171 13.77 -3.72 4.03
N GLU A 172 14.72 -4.59 4.38
CA GLU A 172 16.01 -4.70 3.70
C GLU A 172 15.84 -4.94 2.19
N SER A 173 16.50 -4.13 1.39
CA SER A 173 16.48 -4.16 -0.09
C SER A 173 15.08 -4.12 -0.69
N LYS A 174 14.10 -3.48 -0.01
CA LYS A 174 12.71 -3.37 -0.43
C LYS A 174 12.26 -1.93 -0.53
N ILE A 175 11.46 -1.63 -1.55
CA ILE A 175 10.66 -0.42 -1.62
C ILE A 175 9.32 -0.72 -0.94
N THR A 176 9.12 -0.16 0.26
CA THR A 176 7.98 -0.45 1.11
C THR A 176 7.08 0.76 1.28
N LEU A 177 5.81 0.60 0.95
CA LEU A 177 4.78 1.58 1.29
C LEU A 177 4.24 1.31 2.70
N PHE A 178 4.15 2.34 3.54
CA PHE A 178 3.41 2.27 4.79
C PHE A 178 2.01 2.86 4.63
N SER A 179 0.99 2.11 5.03
CA SER A 179 -0.40 2.53 5.02
C SER A 179 -1.07 2.21 6.36
N GLY A 180 -2.23 2.79 6.61
CA GLY A 180 -3.02 2.59 7.82
C GLY A 180 -3.82 3.83 8.19
N HIS A 181 -4.85 3.65 9.03
CA HIS A 181 -5.69 4.74 9.52
C HIS A 181 -4.93 5.79 10.33
N SER A 182 -5.55 6.95 10.51
CA SER A 182 -5.07 7.93 11.48
C SER A 182 -5.13 7.34 12.90
N GLY A 183 -4.07 7.56 13.67
CA GLY A 183 -4.03 7.14 15.07
C GLY A 183 -3.51 5.71 15.32
N VAL A 184 -3.32 4.86 14.30
CA VAL A 184 -2.76 3.49 14.48
C VAL A 184 -1.27 3.46 14.87
N GLY A 185 -0.61 4.63 14.89
CA GLY A 185 0.81 4.74 15.28
C GLY A 185 1.79 4.57 14.13
N LYS A 186 1.34 4.73 12.87
CA LYS A 186 2.20 4.62 11.67
C LYS A 186 3.41 5.54 11.76
N SER A 187 3.23 6.83 12.04
CA SER A 187 4.34 7.81 12.15
C SER A 187 5.28 7.47 13.29
N THR A 188 4.76 7.00 14.43
CA THR A 188 5.59 6.55 15.55
C THR A 188 6.46 5.36 15.15
N LEU A 189 5.89 4.39 14.43
CA LEU A 189 6.62 3.22 13.93
C LEU A 189 7.70 3.63 12.92
N ILE A 190 7.36 4.47 11.94
CA ILE A 190 8.32 4.98 10.96
C ILE A 190 9.47 5.73 11.67
N ASN A 191 9.14 6.59 12.63
CA ASN A 191 10.16 7.31 13.41
C ASN A 191 11.06 6.32 14.17
N SER A 192 10.53 5.30 14.81
CA SER A 192 11.33 4.29 15.53
C SER A 192 12.28 3.51 14.61
N ILE A 193 11.90 3.32 13.35
CA ILE A 193 12.74 2.71 12.32
C ILE A 193 13.84 3.67 11.87
N LEU A 194 13.52 4.94 11.68
CA LEU A 194 14.42 5.97 11.15
C LEU A 194 15.37 6.58 12.20
N LEU A 195 15.03 6.53 13.50
CA LEU A 195 15.85 7.10 14.60
C LEU A 195 17.31 6.60 14.61
N GLY A 196 17.59 5.40 14.10
CA GLY A 196 18.96 4.90 13.91
C GLY A 196 19.73 5.58 12.78
N ILE A 197 19.04 6.26 11.85
CA ILE A 197 19.60 6.87 10.64
C ILE A 197 19.87 8.37 10.86
N GLU A 198 19.08 9.04 11.68
CA GLU A 198 19.22 10.48 11.99
C GLU A 198 20.61 10.83 12.58
N THR A 199 21.21 9.92 13.34
CA THR A 199 22.56 10.12 13.88
C THR A 199 23.65 10.14 12.81
N ARG A 200 23.35 9.67 11.58
CA ARG A 200 24.33 9.59 10.48
C ARG A 200 24.16 10.63 9.38
N THR A 201 22.96 11.19 9.17
CA THR A 201 22.68 12.04 8.01
C THR A 201 22.15 13.45 8.30
N GLY A 202 21.77 13.78 9.53
CA GLY A 202 21.42 15.16 9.96
C GLY A 202 20.21 15.83 9.28
N GLU A 203 19.65 15.28 8.21
CA GLU A 203 18.64 15.96 7.39
C GLU A 203 17.19 15.52 7.61
N ILE A 204 16.94 14.38 8.26
CA ILE A 204 15.60 13.76 8.31
C ILE A 204 14.74 14.31 9.47
N SER A 205 15.34 14.86 10.52
CA SER A 205 14.64 15.28 11.76
C SER A 205 13.67 16.44 11.60
N SER A 206 13.88 17.31 10.61
CA SER A 206 13.03 18.51 10.44
C SER A 206 11.66 18.22 9.79
N TYR A 207 11.52 17.09 9.10
CA TYR A 207 10.30 16.77 8.35
C TYR A 207 9.21 16.14 9.24
N HIS A 208 9.59 15.25 10.17
CA HIS A 208 8.65 14.59 11.07
C HIS A 208 8.25 15.40 12.30
N ASN A 209 9.09 16.35 12.74
CA ASN A 209 8.77 17.25 13.86
C ASN A 209 7.80 18.39 13.52
N LYS A 210 7.61 18.67 12.23
CA LYS A 210 6.54 19.56 11.76
C LYS A 210 5.27 18.72 11.53
N GLY A 211 4.62 18.28 12.61
CA GLY A 211 3.27 17.70 12.60
C GLY A 211 2.26 18.66 11.97
N MET A 212 2.33 18.88 10.67
CA MET A 212 1.36 19.71 9.97
C MET A 212 1.21 19.33 8.51
N HIS A 213 -0.02 18.89 8.21
CA HIS A 213 -0.88 19.26 7.11
C HIS A 213 -0.24 19.54 5.73
N THR A 214 -0.71 18.73 4.75
CA THR A 214 -0.62 19.03 3.32
C THR A 214 0.74 18.83 2.64
N THR A 215 1.39 17.70 2.85
CA THR A 215 2.35 17.25 1.85
C THR A 215 1.57 16.54 0.74
N THR A 216 1.38 17.21 -0.37
CA THR A 216 0.68 16.68 -1.56
C THR A 216 1.58 15.72 -2.36
N PHE A 217 2.83 15.56 -1.94
CA PHE A 217 3.89 14.90 -2.71
C PHE A 217 4.45 13.70 -1.95
N SER A 218 4.70 12.62 -2.67
CA SER A 218 5.32 11.40 -2.14
C SER A 218 6.84 11.54 -2.13
N GLU A 219 7.47 10.98 -1.08
CA GLU A 219 8.93 10.94 -0.91
C GLU A 219 9.36 9.58 -0.37
N MET A 220 10.55 9.13 -0.78
CA MET A 220 11.19 7.90 -0.30
C MET A 220 12.27 8.23 0.71
N PHE A 221 12.23 7.55 1.84
CA PHE A 221 13.23 7.64 2.90
C PHE A 221 14.11 6.39 2.88
N PRO A 222 15.42 6.51 2.75
CA PRO A 222 16.31 5.35 2.82
C PRO A 222 16.28 4.73 4.22
N VAL A 223 16.34 3.41 4.27
CA VAL A 223 16.49 2.64 5.52
C VAL A 223 17.75 1.79 5.47
N GLU A 224 18.17 1.25 6.61
CA GLU A 224 19.30 0.33 6.66
C GLU A 224 19.05 -0.88 5.74
N GLY A 225 20.14 -1.45 5.18
CA GLY A 225 20.04 -2.58 4.26
C GLY A 225 19.58 -2.21 2.85
N ASN A 226 19.79 -0.96 2.39
CA ASN A 226 19.45 -0.48 1.04
C ASN A 226 17.95 -0.55 0.70
N GLY A 227 17.08 -0.52 1.70
CA GLY A 227 15.65 -0.41 1.52
C GLY A 227 15.17 1.04 1.48
N TYR A 228 13.90 1.23 1.13
CA TYR A 228 13.23 2.52 1.14
C TYR A 228 11.84 2.42 1.75
N ILE A 229 11.46 3.42 2.54
CA ILE A 229 10.10 3.65 2.99
C ILE A 229 9.49 4.75 2.14
N ILE A 230 8.28 4.53 1.62
CA ILE A 230 7.44 5.58 1.06
C ILE A 230 6.39 5.93 2.12
N ASP A 231 6.45 7.15 2.64
CA ASP A 231 5.37 7.71 3.43
C ASP A 231 4.51 8.61 2.53
N THR A 232 3.26 8.26 2.42
CA THR A 232 2.30 9.04 1.62
C THR A 232 1.26 9.63 2.56
N PRO A 233 1.40 10.91 2.95
CA PRO A 233 0.43 11.57 3.78
C PRO A 233 -0.96 11.54 3.11
N GLY A 234 -1.97 11.07 3.84
CA GLY A 234 -3.35 11.07 3.38
C GLY A 234 -3.78 9.87 2.51
N ILE A 235 -2.96 8.83 2.35
CA ILE A 235 -3.46 7.55 1.86
C ILE A 235 -4.14 6.84 3.03
N LYS A 236 -5.45 6.99 3.12
CA LYS A 236 -6.30 6.20 4.04
C LYS A 236 -6.57 4.78 3.50
N GLY A 237 -6.03 4.44 2.34
CA GLY A 237 -6.18 3.15 1.66
C GLY A 237 -5.73 3.25 0.22
N PHE A 238 -5.57 2.12 -0.45
CA PHE A 238 -5.53 2.09 -1.91
C PHE A 238 -6.83 2.70 -2.41
N GLY A 239 -6.76 3.62 -3.38
CA GLY A 239 -7.97 4.09 -4.04
C GLY A 239 -8.75 2.86 -4.53
N THR A 240 -10.05 2.84 -4.26
CA THR A 240 -10.90 1.75 -4.75
C THR A 240 -10.70 1.61 -6.24
N PHE A 241 -10.23 0.44 -6.64
CA PHE A 241 -10.11 0.09 -8.04
C PHE A 241 -11.52 -0.01 -8.64
N ASP A 242 -11.67 0.33 -9.93
CA ASP A 242 -12.85 -0.06 -10.70
C ASP A 242 -12.77 -1.58 -10.97
N MET A 243 -12.99 -2.38 -9.92
CA MET A 243 -13.09 -3.83 -10.07
C MET A 243 -14.44 -4.12 -10.68
N GLU A 244 -14.48 -4.96 -11.71
CA GLU A 244 -15.77 -5.51 -12.15
C GLU A 244 -16.28 -6.48 -11.07
N GLU A 245 -17.61 -6.63 -10.99
CA GLU A 245 -18.24 -7.46 -9.94
C GLU A 245 -17.69 -8.89 -9.96
N GLU A 246 -17.53 -9.44 -11.16
CA GLU A 246 -17.00 -10.77 -11.39
C GLU A 246 -15.53 -10.93 -10.98
N GLU A 247 -14.79 -9.82 -10.90
CA GLU A 247 -13.36 -9.83 -10.54
C GLU A 247 -13.13 -9.76 -9.03
N ILE A 248 -14.08 -9.26 -8.23
CA ILE A 248 -13.88 -9.04 -6.79
C ILE A 248 -13.45 -10.33 -6.09
N GLY A 249 -14.05 -11.46 -6.44
CA GLY A 249 -13.68 -12.78 -5.89
C GLY A 249 -12.26 -13.20 -6.18
N HIS A 250 -11.67 -12.72 -7.29
CA HIS A 250 -10.28 -13.02 -7.66
C HIS A 250 -9.26 -12.37 -6.71
N TYR A 251 -9.65 -11.30 -6.01
CA TYR A 251 -8.80 -10.57 -5.08
C TYR A 251 -8.95 -11.03 -3.62
N PHE A 252 -9.65 -12.15 -3.40
CA PHE A 252 -9.70 -12.90 -2.16
C PHE A 252 -9.06 -14.28 -2.42
N PRO A 253 -7.76 -14.47 -2.12
CA PRO A 253 -7.01 -15.66 -2.55
C PRO A 253 -7.65 -16.99 -2.17
N GLU A 254 -8.24 -17.07 -0.97
CA GLU A 254 -8.94 -18.25 -0.48
C GLU A 254 -10.27 -18.51 -1.22
N ILE A 255 -11.00 -17.45 -1.56
CA ILE A 255 -12.23 -17.53 -2.36
C ILE A 255 -11.86 -17.93 -3.79
N PHE A 256 -10.89 -17.27 -4.40
CA PHE A 256 -10.45 -17.54 -5.75
C PHE A 256 -9.98 -18.99 -5.92
N LYS A 257 -9.22 -19.50 -4.98
CA LYS A 257 -8.72 -20.89 -5.00
C LYS A 257 -9.88 -21.91 -5.03
N ILE A 258 -10.91 -21.69 -4.21
CA ILE A 258 -12.05 -22.62 -4.08
C ILE A 258 -13.07 -22.39 -5.20
N SER A 259 -13.14 -21.21 -5.79
CA SER A 259 -14.09 -20.88 -6.86
C SER A 259 -13.95 -21.77 -8.09
N ALA A 260 -12.76 -22.36 -8.31
CA ALA A 260 -12.52 -23.30 -9.40
C ALA A 260 -13.43 -24.54 -9.34
N ASP A 261 -13.92 -24.90 -8.14
CA ASP A 261 -14.79 -26.05 -7.91
C ASP A 261 -16.29 -25.67 -7.98
N CYS A 262 -16.63 -24.41 -8.27
CA CYS A 262 -18.01 -24.00 -8.45
C CYS A 262 -18.63 -24.59 -9.72
N LYS A 263 -19.93 -24.92 -9.63
CA LYS A 263 -20.67 -25.46 -10.78
C LYS A 263 -20.70 -24.50 -11.98
N TYR A 264 -20.69 -23.19 -11.75
CA TYR A 264 -20.80 -22.16 -12.78
C TYR A 264 -19.52 -21.30 -12.79
N GLY A 265 -18.97 -21.06 -13.98
CA GLY A 265 -17.73 -20.28 -14.14
C GLY A 265 -17.88 -18.79 -13.83
N ASN A 266 -19.11 -18.27 -13.82
CA ASN A 266 -19.44 -16.88 -13.43
C ASN A 266 -20.14 -16.80 -12.08
N CYS A 267 -19.86 -17.74 -11.17
CA CYS A 267 -20.47 -17.79 -9.85
C CYS A 267 -20.08 -16.56 -9.02
N THR A 268 -21.06 -15.80 -8.55
CA THR A 268 -20.86 -14.67 -7.64
C THR A 268 -20.82 -15.07 -6.16
N HIS A 269 -20.98 -16.38 -5.89
CA HIS A 269 -20.95 -17.00 -4.56
C HIS A 269 -22.02 -16.48 -3.59
N ARG A 270 -23.11 -15.88 -4.11
CA ARG A 270 -24.23 -15.34 -3.31
C ARG A 270 -25.36 -16.37 -3.15
N HIS A 271 -25.93 -16.80 -4.27
CA HIS A 271 -27.20 -17.56 -4.30
C HIS A 271 -27.12 -18.80 -5.18
N GLU A 272 -26.04 -18.98 -5.92
CA GLU A 272 -25.92 -20.04 -6.92
C GLU A 272 -25.96 -21.43 -6.29
N PRO A 273 -26.77 -22.35 -6.82
CA PRO A 273 -26.80 -23.70 -6.33
C PRO A 273 -25.51 -24.45 -6.68
N GLY A 274 -24.98 -25.20 -5.71
CA GLY A 274 -23.71 -25.93 -5.89
C GLY A 274 -22.47 -25.02 -5.87
N CYS A 275 -22.53 -23.88 -5.18
CA CYS A 275 -21.41 -23.00 -4.96
C CYS A 275 -20.43 -23.62 -3.97
N ALA A 276 -19.20 -23.90 -4.43
CA ALA A 276 -18.13 -24.47 -3.59
C ALA A 276 -17.66 -23.50 -2.50
N VAL A 277 -17.63 -22.20 -2.79
CA VAL A 277 -17.24 -21.17 -1.82
C VAL A 277 -18.21 -21.11 -0.64
N ARG A 278 -19.53 -21.09 -0.88
CA ARG A 278 -20.54 -21.10 0.19
C ARG A 278 -20.43 -22.36 1.05
N LYS A 279 -20.25 -23.51 0.40
CA LYS A 279 -20.01 -24.77 1.12
C LYS A 279 -18.75 -24.69 1.99
N ALA A 280 -17.68 -24.12 1.47
CA ALA A 280 -16.43 -23.92 2.23
C ALA A 280 -16.59 -22.99 3.43
N VAL A 281 -17.46 -21.97 3.34
CA VAL A 281 -17.83 -21.12 4.49
C VAL A 281 -18.61 -21.94 5.54
N GLU A 282 -19.59 -22.73 5.13
CA GLU A 282 -20.37 -23.63 6.01
C GLU A 282 -19.48 -24.67 6.71
N GLU A 283 -18.44 -25.14 6.03
CA GLU A 283 -17.44 -26.09 6.54
C GLU A 283 -16.27 -25.41 7.30
N HIS A 284 -16.32 -24.09 7.50
CA HIS A 284 -15.28 -23.27 8.16
C HIS A 284 -13.89 -23.32 7.50
N LEU A 285 -13.82 -23.66 6.21
CA LEU A 285 -12.59 -23.59 5.40
C LEU A 285 -12.29 -22.18 4.93
N ILE A 286 -13.34 -21.35 4.77
CA ILE A 286 -13.25 -19.91 4.57
C ILE A 286 -13.87 -19.25 5.80
N SER A 287 -13.18 -18.24 6.34
CA SER A 287 -13.71 -17.47 7.48
C SER A 287 -14.96 -16.70 7.07
N GLU A 288 -15.99 -16.74 7.93
CA GLU A 288 -17.22 -15.99 7.75
C GLU A 288 -16.97 -14.49 7.66
N SER A 289 -16.00 -13.95 8.44
CA SER A 289 -15.64 -12.52 8.40
C SER A 289 -15.09 -12.12 7.01
N ARG A 290 -14.26 -12.97 6.41
CA ARG A 290 -13.71 -12.74 5.06
C ARG A 290 -14.80 -12.81 4.00
N TYR A 291 -15.66 -13.79 4.09
CA TYR A 291 -16.81 -13.92 3.19
C TYR A 291 -17.79 -12.74 3.31
N THR A 292 -18.03 -12.27 4.55
CA THR A 292 -18.83 -11.05 4.80
C THR A 292 -18.18 -9.83 4.17
N SER A 293 -16.85 -9.66 4.30
CA SER A 293 -16.12 -8.56 3.67
C SER A 293 -16.24 -8.61 2.14
N TYR A 294 -16.16 -9.80 1.54
CA TYR A 294 -16.38 -10.01 0.11
C TYR A 294 -17.78 -9.58 -0.32
N LEU A 295 -18.83 -10.03 0.39
CA LEU A 295 -20.22 -9.65 0.08
C LEU A 295 -20.44 -8.13 0.20
N ASN A 296 -19.88 -7.50 1.23
CA ASN A 296 -19.93 -6.05 1.39
C ASN A 296 -19.29 -5.30 0.22
N MET A 297 -18.23 -5.83 -0.37
CA MET A 297 -17.61 -5.20 -1.54
C MET A 297 -18.50 -5.30 -2.78
N LEU A 298 -19.21 -6.41 -2.95
CA LEU A 298 -20.22 -6.58 -4.03
C LEU A 298 -21.39 -5.61 -3.86
N GLU A 299 -21.96 -5.52 -2.66
CA GLU A 299 -23.10 -4.62 -2.35
C GLU A 299 -22.76 -3.15 -2.57
N ASP A 300 -21.60 -2.70 -2.11
CA ASP A 300 -21.15 -1.32 -2.32
C ASP A 300 -21.06 -0.95 -3.80
N LYS A 301 -20.74 -1.90 -4.67
CA LYS A 301 -20.68 -1.66 -6.11
C LYS A 301 -22.07 -1.52 -6.71
N GLU A 302 -23.00 -2.39 -6.38
CA GLU A 302 -24.39 -2.32 -6.84
C GLU A 302 -25.06 -1.00 -6.46
N GLU A 303 -24.84 -0.51 -5.23
CA GLU A 303 -25.42 0.73 -4.75
C GLU A 303 -24.70 2.00 -5.26
N GLY A 304 -23.61 1.87 -6.02
CA GLY A 304 -22.80 2.99 -6.49
C GLY A 304 -22.13 3.77 -5.36
N LYS A 305 -22.07 3.21 -4.15
CA LYS A 305 -21.56 3.83 -2.92
C LYS A 305 -20.04 3.92 -2.85
N TYR A 306 -19.30 3.40 -3.81
CA TYR A 306 -17.83 3.59 -3.90
C TYR A 306 -17.38 5.06 -3.92
N ARG A 307 -18.31 6.00 -3.70
CA ARG A 307 -18.04 7.45 -3.64
C ARG A 307 -17.79 8.00 -2.24
N ALA A 308 -18.07 7.28 -1.20
CA ALA A 308 -17.83 7.76 0.15
C ALA A 308 -16.37 7.50 0.55
N ALA A 309 -15.55 8.53 0.41
CA ALA A 309 -14.29 8.62 1.14
C ALA A 309 -14.61 8.72 2.64
N TYR A 310 -14.14 7.77 3.42
CA TYR A 310 -14.01 7.96 4.86
C TYR A 310 -12.67 8.62 5.17
#